data_be77d5f280d9ef6a615d5dc7569e6dd1
#
_entry.id   be77d5f280d9ef6a615d5dc7569e6dd1
#
_cell.length_a   1.000
_cell.length_b   1.000
_cell.length_c   1.000
_cell.angle_alpha   90.00
_cell.angle_beta   90.00
_cell.angle_gamma   90.00
#
_symmetry.space_group_name_H-M   'P 1'
#
loop_
_entity.id
_entity.type
_entity.pdbx_description
1 polymer ?
#
loop_
_entity_poly.entity_id
_entity_poly.type
_entity_poly.pdbx_seq_one_letter_code
_entity_poly.pdbx_strand_id
1 'polypeptide(L)'
;MRRSKAEASLMKESEHLSLRIGHLPTLYHTSFLLMGTALLKTNDVEAEWTLFPSGPDLVNAMRDGHLDIGYVGLPPAIIGVEKGIGLVCVAGGHVEGTLMVGGRGVRTVDQCRSMPAFLGQFSGTAIGCPPRGSIHDVIVNELLKEYHIGDVRVNNYAWADFLPEAIVEAEIAAAAGTPALAVAARRYYGAHTIVPPARLWPFNPSYGIVALRDDLVGHEDVLRRFLVAHEMACEMIRHHPGKCARVVARTTGVVDAAFVAEAYQISPKYCASLPPEYIRSTMKFVNALESLGYISRRMSETDIFDVSLINEVHTAPPHYECGLQEAL
;
A
#
# COMPACT_ATOMS: atom_id res chain seq x y z
N MET A 1 40.09 -9.87 41.80
CA MET A 1 39.81 -10.11 40.37
C MET A 1 38.69 -9.20 39.97
N ARG A 2 38.99 -8.06 39.37
CA ARG A 2 38.00 -7.13 38.81
C ARG A 2 37.92 -7.43 37.31
N ARG A 3 36.89 -8.15 36.86
CA ARG A 3 36.53 -8.19 35.43
C ARG A 3 36.07 -6.80 35.03
N SER A 4 36.62 -6.29 33.95
CA SER A 4 36.44 -4.91 33.54
C SER A 4 34.98 -4.65 33.12
N LYS A 5 34.46 -3.45 33.43
CA LYS A 5 33.15 -2.95 32.96
C LYS A 5 33.02 -2.95 31.44
N ALA A 6 34.15 -3.04 30.72
CA ALA A 6 34.20 -3.16 29.26
C ALA A 6 33.71 -4.51 28.73
N GLU A 7 34.00 -5.64 29.46
CA GLU A 7 33.51 -6.97 29.08
C GLU A 7 32.00 -7.14 29.31
N ALA A 8 31.45 -6.45 30.33
CA ALA A 8 30.01 -6.43 30.57
C ALA A 8 29.24 -5.55 29.58
N SER A 9 29.88 -4.56 28.93
CA SER A 9 29.32 -3.74 27.86
C SER A 9 29.29 -4.47 26.52
N LEU A 10 30.33 -5.28 26.23
CA LEU A 10 30.40 -6.08 24.99
C LEU A 10 29.46 -7.31 24.97
N MET A 11 28.97 -7.74 26.12
CA MET A 11 27.99 -8.84 26.22
C MET A 11 26.51 -8.34 26.13
N LYS A 12 26.28 -7.05 26.03
CA LYS A 12 24.94 -6.46 25.83
C LYS A 12 24.56 -6.24 24.33
N GLU A 13 25.45 -6.59 23.40
CA GLU A 13 25.31 -6.31 21.96
C GLU A 13 24.90 -7.50 21.11
N SER A 14 23.97 -8.33 21.55
CA SER A 14 23.16 -9.14 20.65
C SER A 14 21.80 -9.48 21.28
N GLU A 15 21.07 -8.51 21.76
CA GLU A 15 19.63 -8.65 21.79
C GLU A 15 19.20 -8.69 20.33
N HIS A 16 18.80 -9.87 19.84
CA HIS A 16 18.13 -10.01 18.55
C HIS A 16 16.90 -9.12 18.57
N LEU A 17 17.02 -7.95 17.93
CA LEU A 17 15.93 -7.00 17.85
C LEU A 17 14.87 -7.59 16.92
N SER A 18 13.75 -8.02 17.48
CA SER A 18 12.58 -8.41 16.69
C SER A 18 11.86 -7.15 16.22
N LEU A 19 11.66 -7.01 14.91
CA LEU A 19 10.93 -5.89 14.32
C LEU A 19 9.42 -6.07 14.49
N ARG A 20 8.74 -5.08 15.07
CA ARG A 20 7.28 -5.02 15.17
C ARG A 20 6.72 -4.41 13.90
N ILE A 21 6.08 -5.21 13.07
CA ILE A 21 5.66 -4.83 11.73
C ILE A 21 4.14 -4.79 11.61
N GLY A 22 3.60 -3.62 11.28
CA GLY A 22 2.19 -3.44 10.95
C GLY A 22 1.91 -3.68 9.47
N HIS A 23 0.81 -4.39 9.15
CA HIS A 23 0.39 -4.59 7.78
C HIS A 23 -1.14 -4.56 7.63
N LEU A 24 -1.60 -4.40 6.39
CA LEU A 24 -3.02 -4.41 6.03
C LEU A 24 -3.42 -5.77 5.44
N PRO A 25 -4.72 -6.12 5.36
CA PRO A 25 -5.20 -7.35 4.72
C PRO A 25 -5.09 -7.29 3.19
N THR A 26 -4.01 -6.72 2.67
CA THR A 26 -3.82 -6.44 1.24
C THR A 26 -2.96 -7.52 0.62
N LEU A 27 -3.60 -8.47 -0.08
CA LEU A 27 -2.99 -9.71 -0.58
C LEU A 27 -1.81 -9.53 -1.54
N TYR A 28 -1.70 -8.38 -2.19
CA TYR A 28 -0.58 -8.07 -3.09
C TYR A 28 0.59 -7.39 -2.37
N HIS A 29 0.50 -7.11 -1.07
CA HIS A 29 1.66 -6.65 -0.31
C HIS A 29 2.67 -7.79 -0.11
N THR A 30 3.95 -7.48 -0.13
CA THR A 30 5.02 -8.46 0.12
C THR A 30 5.01 -9.01 1.54
N SER A 31 4.29 -8.38 2.48
CA SER A 31 4.17 -8.81 3.88
C SER A 31 3.74 -10.28 4.01
N PHE A 32 2.70 -10.72 3.28
CA PHE A 32 2.25 -12.11 3.33
C PHE A 32 3.26 -13.10 2.74
N LEU A 33 4.06 -12.64 1.77
CA LEU A 33 5.13 -13.46 1.22
C LEU A 33 6.29 -13.59 2.20
N LEU A 34 6.66 -12.51 2.89
CA LEU A 34 7.67 -12.52 3.95
C LEU A 34 7.25 -13.40 5.13
N MET A 35 5.98 -13.32 5.55
CA MET A 35 5.44 -14.22 6.59
C MET A 35 5.44 -15.70 6.17
N GLY A 36 5.16 -15.98 4.91
CA GLY A 36 4.98 -17.35 4.38
C GLY A 36 6.25 -18.02 3.87
N THR A 37 7.41 -17.34 3.93
CA THR A 37 8.69 -17.83 3.42
C THR A 37 9.80 -17.69 4.45
N ALA A 38 11.00 -18.21 4.14
CA ALA A 38 12.18 -18.06 4.98
C ALA A 38 12.98 -16.76 4.69
N LEU A 39 12.47 -15.83 3.89
CA LEU A 39 13.22 -14.65 3.43
C LEU A 39 13.75 -13.81 4.60
N LEU A 40 12.92 -13.54 5.62
CA LEU A 40 13.38 -12.81 6.81
C LEU A 40 14.47 -13.59 7.56
N LYS A 41 14.23 -14.87 7.83
CA LYS A 41 15.19 -15.73 8.54
C LYS A 41 16.51 -15.85 7.78
N THR A 42 16.48 -15.95 6.44
CA THR A 42 17.69 -16.03 5.59
C THR A 42 18.51 -14.73 5.65
N ASN A 43 17.86 -13.61 5.98
CA ASN A 43 18.51 -12.32 6.15
C ASN A 43 18.71 -11.95 7.64
N ASP A 44 18.65 -12.90 8.54
CA ASP A 44 18.83 -12.72 10.01
C ASP A 44 17.91 -11.63 10.57
N VAL A 45 16.64 -11.62 10.17
CA VAL A 45 15.60 -10.71 10.66
C VAL A 45 14.53 -11.52 11.39
N GLU A 46 14.28 -11.17 12.63
CA GLU A 46 13.12 -11.61 13.41
C GLU A 46 12.02 -10.56 13.32
N ALA A 47 10.76 -10.97 13.19
CA ALA A 47 9.64 -10.06 13.02
C ALA A 47 8.37 -10.56 13.70
N GLU A 48 7.68 -9.64 14.38
CA GLU A 48 6.33 -9.80 14.88
C GLU A 48 5.36 -9.03 14.00
N TRP A 49 4.30 -9.68 13.53
CA TRP A 49 3.36 -9.11 12.57
C TRP A 49 2.03 -8.77 13.24
N THR A 50 1.54 -7.56 13.03
CA THR A 50 0.23 -7.11 13.49
C THR A 50 -0.62 -6.63 12.32
N LEU A 51 -1.81 -7.22 12.18
CA LEU A 51 -2.80 -6.86 11.15
C LEU A 51 -3.63 -5.67 11.60
N PHE A 52 -3.75 -4.66 10.73
CA PHE A 52 -4.62 -3.50 10.93
C PHE A 52 -5.73 -3.43 9.87
N PRO A 53 -6.92 -2.95 10.23
CA PRO A 53 -8.03 -2.83 9.28
C PRO A 53 -7.80 -1.75 8.23
N SER A 54 -7.04 -0.69 8.56
CA SER A 54 -6.82 0.46 7.69
C SER A 54 -5.46 1.12 7.89
N GLY A 55 -5.04 1.91 6.88
CA GLY A 55 -3.81 2.71 6.97
C GLY A 55 -3.82 3.73 8.11
N PRO A 56 -4.90 4.50 8.33
CA PRO A 56 -5.00 5.39 9.48
C PRO A 56 -4.82 4.69 10.84
N ASP A 57 -5.39 3.50 11.04
CA ASP A 57 -5.22 2.72 12.28
C ASP A 57 -3.78 2.28 12.48
N LEU A 58 -3.11 1.83 11.41
CA LEU A 58 -1.70 1.46 11.44
C LEU A 58 -0.82 2.66 11.81
N VAL A 59 -1.06 3.83 11.20
CA VAL A 59 -0.32 5.07 11.51
C VAL A 59 -0.52 5.49 12.97
N ASN A 60 -1.72 5.34 13.52
CA ASN A 60 -1.98 5.58 14.94
C ASN A 60 -1.17 4.64 15.84
N ALA A 61 -1.09 3.35 15.51
CA ALA A 61 -0.28 2.38 16.25
C ALA A 61 1.23 2.71 16.20
N MET A 62 1.73 3.24 15.08
CA MET A 62 3.11 3.75 14.99
C MET A 62 3.32 4.97 15.90
N ARG A 63 2.38 5.93 15.91
CA ARG A 63 2.41 7.08 16.82
C ARG A 63 2.52 6.63 18.30
N ASP A 64 1.79 5.58 18.65
CA ASP A 64 1.71 5.08 20.01
C ASP A 64 2.90 4.15 20.38
N GLY A 65 3.89 4.01 19.49
CA GLY A 65 5.13 3.25 19.70
C GLY A 65 4.93 1.72 19.70
N HIS A 66 3.85 1.23 19.09
CA HIS A 66 3.55 -0.20 19.01
C HIS A 66 4.23 -0.90 17.84
N LEU A 67 4.72 -0.16 16.85
CA LEU A 67 5.30 -0.67 15.61
C LEU A 67 6.60 0.07 15.27
N ASP A 68 7.55 -0.66 14.69
CA ASP A 68 8.81 -0.13 14.16
C ASP A 68 8.71 0.11 12.65
N ILE A 69 7.96 -0.74 11.95
CA ILE A 69 7.76 -0.70 10.49
C ILE A 69 6.27 -0.82 10.16
N GLY A 70 5.82 -0.10 9.11
CA GLY A 70 4.46 -0.18 8.60
C GLY A 70 4.40 -0.36 7.08
N TYR A 71 3.55 -1.28 6.63
CA TYR A 71 3.12 -1.42 5.24
C TYR A 71 1.88 -0.57 5.03
N VAL A 72 2.02 0.64 4.53
CA VAL A 72 0.90 1.59 4.47
C VAL A 72 0.90 2.43 3.21
N GLY A 73 -0.30 2.82 2.74
CA GLY A 73 -0.45 3.81 1.69
C GLY A 73 0.13 5.18 2.10
N LEU A 74 0.66 5.95 1.15
CA LEU A 74 1.33 7.22 1.45
C LEU A 74 0.38 8.29 2.00
N PRO A 75 -0.90 8.44 1.57
CA PRO A 75 -1.80 9.43 2.13
C PRO A 75 -1.96 9.36 3.66
N PRO A 76 -2.28 8.22 4.30
CA PRO A 76 -2.33 8.14 5.77
C PRO A 76 -0.97 8.42 6.42
N ALA A 77 0.15 7.99 5.82
CA ALA A 77 1.49 8.31 6.33
C ALA A 77 1.77 9.83 6.31
N ILE A 78 1.45 10.52 5.20
CA ILE A 78 1.57 11.98 5.06
C ILE A 78 0.73 12.72 6.11
N ILE A 79 -0.52 12.29 6.32
CA ILE A 79 -1.39 12.85 7.38
C ILE A 79 -0.75 12.65 8.77
N GLY A 80 -0.11 11.50 9.00
CA GLY A 80 0.63 11.22 10.24
C GLY A 80 1.81 12.16 10.43
N VAL A 81 2.63 12.35 9.39
CA VAL A 81 3.77 13.29 9.43
C VAL A 81 3.32 14.73 9.69
N GLU A 82 2.23 15.17 9.07
CA GLU A 82 1.66 16.51 9.31
C GLU A 82 1.25 16.70 10.78
N LYS A 83 0.74 15.64 11.41
CA LYS A 83 0.38 15.61 12.83
C LYS A 83 1.58 15.50 13.79
N GLY A 84 2.79 15.53 13.27
CA GLY A 84 4.02 15.49 14.06
C GLY A 84 4.53 14.09 14.39
N ILE A 85 3.99 13.04 13.77
CA ILE A 85 4.56 11.70 13.89
C ILE A 85 5.83 11.66 13.04
N GLY A 86 6.96 11.24 13.60
CA GLY A 86 8.26 11.19 12.93
C GLY A 86 8.37 10.09 11.86
N LEU A 87 7.34 9.88 11.05
CA LEU A 87 7.32 8.85 10.00
C LEU A 87 8.15 9.27 8.79
N VAL A 88 8.82 8.28 8.20
CA VAL A 88 9.42 8.39 6.86
C VAL A 88 9.19 7.14 6.04
N CYS A 89 8.99 7.30 4.74
CA CYS A 89 8.98 6.21 3.79
C CYS A 89 10.42 5.86 3.42
N VAL A 90 10.83 4.64 3.71
CA VAL A 90 12.20 4.14 3.52
C VAL A 90 12.34 3.19 2.34
N ALA A 91 11.24 2.69 1.80
CA ALA A 91 11.20 1.88 0.56
C ALA A 91 9.82 1.95 -0.10
N GLY A 92 9.78 1.68 -1.40
CA GLY A 92 8.56 1.42 -2.14
C GLY A 92 8.05 -0.01 -1.91
N GLY A 93 7.33 -0.53 -2.88
CA GLY A 93 6.83 -1.92 -2.85
C GLY A 93 6.00 -2.21 -4.09
N HIS A 94 4.99 -1.40 -4.34
CA HIS A 94 4.07 -1.57 -5.45
C HIS A 94 3.46 -0.23 -5.86
N VAL A 95 3.15 -0.07 -7.15
CA VAL A 95 2.44 1.10 -7.66
C VAL A 95 1.17 0.69 -8.41
N GLU A 96 0.25 1.64 -8.57
CA GLU A 96 -1.01 1.45 -9.28
C GLU A 96 -1.93 0.36 -8.66
N GLY A 97 -2.04 0.37 -7.33
CA GLY A 97 -2.89 -0.57 -6.57
C GLY A 97 -4.30 -0.06 -6.30
N THR A 98 -4.73 1.05 -6.90
CA THR A 98 -6.10 1.56 -6.77
C THR A 98 -6.82 1.52 -8.09
N LEU A 99 -8.03 0.98 -8.10
CA LEU A 99 -8.92 0.89 -9.25
C LEU A 99 -10.37 1.18 -8.83
N MET A 100 -11.29 1.26 -9.79
CA MET A 100 -12.72 1.32 -9.50
C MET A 100 -13.47 0.13 -10.11
N VAL A 101 -14.42 -0.38 -9.36
CA VAL A 101 -15.37 -1.41 -9.77
C VAL A 101 -16.79 -0.84 -9.74
N GLY A 102 -17.64 -1.33 -10.64
CA GLY A 102 -19.06 -0.94 -10.71
C GLY A 102 -19.95 -2.16 -10.93
N GLY A 103 -21.21 -2.03 -10.53
CA GLY A 103 -22.23 -3.05 -10.76
C GLY A 103 -22.60 -3.20 -12.24
N ARG A 104 -23.50 -4.16 -12.51
CA ARG A 104 -24.02 -4.37 -13.88
C ARG A 104 -24.65 -3.09 -14.44
N GLY A 105 -24.31 -2.74 -15.66
CA GLY A 105 -24.83 -1.55 -16.34
C GLY A 105 -24.03 -0.26 -16.10
N VAL A 106 -23.07 -0.23 -15.18
CA VAL A 106 -22.13 0.89 -15.05
C VAL A 106 -21.13 0.85 -16.20
N ARG A 107 -21.02 1.96 -16.94
CA ARG A 107 -20.10 2.06 -18.08
C ARG A 107 -18.66 2.20 -17.59
N THR A 108 -17.73 1.61 -18.32
CA THR A 108 -16.29 1.82 -18.09
C THR A 108 -15.85 3.20 -18.56
N VAL A 109 -14.72 3.68 -18.06
CA VAL A 109 -14.13 4.96 -18.49
C VAL A 109 -13.87 4.98 -20.00
N ASP A 110 -13.52 3.86 -20.61
CA ASP A 110 -13.25 3.75 -22.06
C ASP A 110 -14.54 3.77 -22.91
N GLN A 111 -15.69 3.46 -22.32
CA GLN A 111 -17.01 3.58 -22.94
C GLN A 111 -17.59 5.00 -22.86
N CYS A 112 -16.90 5.90 -22.14
CA CYS A 112 -17.30 7.29 -21.98
C CYS A 112 -16.39 8.21 -22.79
N ARG A 113 -16.94 9.35 -23.26
CA ARG A 113 -16.19 10.32 -24.09
C ARG A 113 -15.10 11.07 -23.31
N SER A 114 -15.24 11.15 -21.99
CA SER A 114 -14.35 11.91 -21.11
C SER A 114 -14.55 11.47 -19.66
N MET A 115 -13.60 11.82 -18.79
CA MET A 115 -13.71 11.58 -17.35
C MET A 115 -14.93 12.28 -16.72
N PRO A 116 -15.27 13.54 -17.04
CA PRO A 116 -16.52 14.14 -16.56
C PRO A 116 -17.78 13.37 -17.00
N ALA A 117 -17.82 12.87 -18.23
CA ALA A 117 -18.95 12.07 -18.71
C ALA A 117 -19.02 10.69 -18.02
N PHE A 118 -17.88 10.12 -17.65
CA PHE A 118 -17.81 8.91 -16.86
C PHE A 118 -18.29 9.16 -15.43
N LEU A 119 -17.82 10.21 -14.76
CA LEU A 119 -18.22 10.55 -13.40
C LEU A 119 -19.69 10.98 -13.31
N GLY A 120 -20.20 11.65 -14.34
CA GLY A 120 -21.61 12.10 -14.41
C GLY A 120 -22.63 10.95 -14.36
N GLN A 121 -22.24 9.70 -14.67
CA GLN A 121 -23.15 8.55 -14.51
C GLN A 121 -23.49 8.24 -13.05
N PHE A 122 -22.72 8.76 -12.08
CA PHE A 122 -22.92 8.57 -10.66
C PHE A 122 -23.69 9.71 -9.99
N SER A 123 -24.18 10.68 -10.77
CA SER A 123 -24.99 11.81 -10.29
C SER A 123 -26.13 11.35 -9.38
N GLY A 124 -26.26 11.96 -8.19
CA GLY A 124 -27.24 11.61 -7.18
C GLY A 124 -26.98 10.32 -6.42
N THR A 125 -25.90 9.59 -6.73
CA THR A 125 -25.54 8.31 -6.08
C THR A 125 -24.32 8.45 -5.17
N ALA A 126 -23.73 7.32 -4.77
CA ALA A 126 -22.51 7.28 -3.97
C ALA A 126 -21.45 6.35 -4.59
N ILE A 127 -20.18 6.72 -4.38
CA ILE A 127 -19.01 5.86 -4.60
C ILE A 127 -18.50 5.41 -3.25
N GLY A 128 -18.32 4.10 -3.05
CA GLY A 128 -17.77 3.52 -1.82
C GLY A 128 -16.24 3.54 -1.80
N CYS A 129 -15.67 3.84 -0.65
CA CYS A 129 -14.23 3.82 -0.42
C CYS A 129 -13.93 3.17 0.95
N PRO A 130 -12.72 2.61 1.16
CA PRO A 130 -12.19 2.36 2.50
C PRO A 130 -12.18 3.62 3.36
N PRO A 131 -11.76 3.56 4.64
CA PRO A 131 -11.89 4.67 5.57
C PRO A 131 -11.35 5.99 5.05
N ARG A 132 -11.91 7.07 5.57
CA ARG A 132 -11.49 8.44 5.27
C ARG A 132 -9.99 8.63 5.51
N GLY A 133 -9.31 9.27 4.56
CA GLY A 133 -7.86 9.46 4.57
C GLY A 133 -7.07 8.26 4.05
N SER A 134 -7.73 7.18 3.63
CA SER A 134 -7.09 6.12 2.87
C SER A 134 -6.72 6.60 1.46
N ILE A 135 -5.78 5.89 0.81
CA ILE A 135 -5.36 6.22 -0.56
C ILE A 135 -6.56 6.25 -1.54
N HIS A 136 -7.50 5.32 -1.39
CA HIS A 136 -8.66 5.21 -2.26
C HIS A 136 -9.63 6.38 -2.09
N ASP A 137 -9.89 6.77 -0.84
CA ASP A 137 -10.71 7.91 -0.48
C ASP A 137 -10.13 9.22 -1.04
N VAL A 138 -8.82 9.44 -0.87
CA VAL A 138 -8.15 10.64 -1.39
C VAL A 138 -8.21 10.70 -2.91
N ILE A 139 -7.96 9.59 -3.61
CA ILE A 139 -8.00 9.54 -5.08
C ILE A 139 -9.41 9.87 -5.61
N VAL A 140 -10.47 9.28 -5.03
CA VAL A 140 -11.85 9.54 -5.48
C VAL A 140 -12.26 10.98 -5.20
N ASN A 141 -11.99 11.50 -3.99
CA ASN A 141 -12.35 12.88 -3.65
C ASN A 141 -11.60 13.89 -4.52
N GLU A 142 -10.30 13.67 -4.79
CA GLU A 142 -9.54 14.55 -5.68
C GLU A 142 -10.08 14.50 -7.11
N LEU A 143 -10.42 13.31 -7.62
CA LEU A 143 -11.01 13.15 -8.94
C LEU A 143 -12.36 13.90 -9.06
N LEU A 144 -13.26 13.76 -8.09
CA LEU A 144 -14.52 14.49 -8.06
C LEU A 144 -14.31 16.00 -8.00
N LYS A 145 -13.34 16.47 -7.23
CA LYS A 145 -12.98 17.88 -7.11
C LYS A 145 -12.38 18.43 -8.41
N GLU A 146 -11.41 17.73 -9.00
CA GLU A 146 -10.74 18.12 -10.25
C GLU A 146 -11.75 18.37 -11.39
N TYR A 147 -12.77 17.50 -11.48
CA TYR A 147 -13.80 17.62 -12.52
C TYR A 147 -15.07 18.34 -12.08
N HIS A 148 -15.07 19.00 -10.91
CA HIS A 148 -16.19 19.79 -10.38
C HIS A 148 -17.51 19.00 -10.26
N ILE A 149 -17.43 17.72 -9.86
CA ILE A 149 -18.60 16.85 -9.66
C ILE A 149 -19.05 16.97 -8.20
N GLY A 150 -20.10 17.73 -7.96
CA GLY A 150 -20.60 18.05 -6.60
C GLY A 150 -21.78 17.22 -6.12
N ASP A 151 -22.40 16.43 -6.99
CA ASP A 151 -23.62 15.67 -6.71
C ASP A 151 -23.37 14.15 -6.54
N VAL A 152 -22.12 13.73 -6.45
CA VAL A 152 -21.69 12.37 -6.11
C VAL A 152 -21.17 12.35 -4.69
N ARG A 153 -21.71 11.46 -3.85
CA ARG A 153 -21.22 11.27 -2.47
C ARG A 153 -20.10 10.24 -2.42
N VAL A 154 -19.19 10.39 -1.46
CA VAL A 154 -18.21 9.36 -1.11
C VAL A 154 -18.61 8.73 0.23
N ASN A 155 -18.95 7.44 0.22
CA ASN A 155 -19.28 6.67 1.40
C ASN A 155 -18.07 5.87 1.86
N ASN A 156 -17.58 6.13 3.08
CA ASN A 156 -16.44 5.41 3.64
C ASN A 156 -16.90 4.21 4.48
N TYR A 157 -16.31 3.06 4.23
CA TYR A 157 -16.56 1.80 4.92
C TYR A 157 -15.38 1.45 5.82
N ALA A 158 -15.66 0.92 7.01
CA ALA A 158 -14.60 0.53 7.97
C ALA A 158 -13.67 -0.55 7.40
N TRP A 159 -14.23 -1.47 6.59
CA TRP A 159 -13.50 -2.54 5.90
C TRP A 159 -13.81 -2.52 4.41
N ALA A 160 -12.76 -2.69 3.60
CA ALA A 160 -12.91 -2.77 2.14
C ALA A 160 -13.77 -3.97 1.69
N ASP A 161 -13.86 -5.01 2.51
CA ASP A 161 -14.60 -6.25 2.23
C ASP A 161 -16.13 -6.03 2.16
N PHE A 162 -16.65 -4.94 2.73
CA PHE A 162 -18.07 -4.57 2.62
C PHE A 162 -18.45 -3.93 1.28
N LEU A 163 -17.48 -3.44 0.52
CA LEU A 163 -17.72 -2.71 -0.73
C LEU A 163 -18.42 -3.54 -1.82
N PRO A 164 -18.08 -4.83 -2.06
CA PRO A 164 -18.77 -5.62 -3.08
C PRO A 164 -20.24 -5.85 -2.77
N GLU A 165 -20.58 -6.09 -1.50
CA GLU A 165 -21.96 -6.27 -1.05
C GLU A 165 -22.77 -4.99 -1.20
N ALA A 166 -22.22 -3.85 -0.77
CA ALA A 166 -22.84 -2.54 -0.92
C ALA A 166 -23.16 -2.17 -2.40
N ILE A 167 -22.36 -2.66 -3.36
CA ILE A 167 -22.67 -2.51 -4.81
C ILE A 167 -23.90 -3.37 -5.17
N VAL A 168 -23.97 -4.62 -4.70
CA VAL A 168 -25.09 -5.52 -5.01
C VAL A 168 -26.39 -5.03 -4.41
N GLU A 169 -26.34 -4.49 -3.20
CA GLU A 169 -27.48 -3.92 -2.48
C GLU A 169 -27.89 -2.51 -2.99
N ALA A 170 -27.16 -2.01 -3.99
CA ALA A 170 -27.34 -0.67 -4.56
C ALA A 170 -27.23 0.49 -3.55
N GLU A 171 -26.54 0.30 -2.44
CA GLU A 171 -26.17 1.38 -1.51
C GLU A 171 -25.17 2.35 -2.14
N ILE A 172 -24.30 1.82 -2.99
CA ILE A 172 -23.30 2.54 -3.78
C ILE A 172 -23.35 2.09 -5.24
N ALA A 173 -23.11 2.99 -6.18
CA ALA A 173 -23.09 2.67 -7.60
C ALA A 173 -21.75 2.07 -8.06
N ALA A 174 -20.68 2.44 -7.38
CA ALA A 174 -19.31 1.99 -7.66
C ALA A 174 -18.49 2.00 -6.38
N ALA A 175 -17.34 1.32 -6.40
CA ALA A 175 -16.37 1.35 -5.30
C ALA A 175 -14.95 1.55 -5.82
N ALA A 176 -14.12 2.28 -5.07
CA ALA A 176 -12.69 2.35 -5.28
C ALA A 176 -11.97 1.44 -4.26
N GLY A 177 -10.98 0.70 -4.73
CA GLY A 177 -10.25 -0.22 -3.86
C GLY A 177 -9.09 -0.91 -4.56
N THR A 178 -8.68 -2.04 -3.99
CA THR A 178 -7.49 -2.79 -4.38
C THR A 178 -7.75 -3.77 -5.54
N PRO A 179 -6.70 -4.33 -6.17
CA PRO A 179 -6.84 -5.46 -7.10
C PRO A 179 -7.67 -6.63 -6.54
N ALA A 180 -7.54 -6.94 -5.24
CA ALA A 180 -8.35 -7.98 -4.60
C ALA A 180 -9.85 -7.65 -4.62
N LEU A 181 -10.23 -6.39 -4.44
CA LEU A 181 -11.63 -5.94 -4.60
C LEU A 181 -12.14 -6.26 -6.02
N ALA A 182 -11.36 -5.99 -7.06
CA ALA A 182 -11.78 -6.26 -8.44
C ALA A 182 -11.97 -7.75 -8.71
N VAL A 183 -11.08 -8.60 -8.17
CA VAL A 183 -11.22 -10.07 -8.30
C VAL A 183 -12.46 -10.55 -7.57
N ALA A 184 -12.69 -10.12 -6.32
CA ALA A 184 -13.86 -10.47 -5.53
C ALA A 184 -15.17 -10.01 -6.21
N ALA A 185 -15.22 -8.74 -6.61
CA ALA A 185 -16.37 -8.14 -7.28
C ALA A 185 -16.76 -8.90 -8.55
N ARG A 186 -15.77 -9.30 -9.35
CA ARG A 186 -16.01 -10.09 -10.57
C ARG A 186 -16.44 -11.53 -10.27
N ARG A 187 -15.72 -12.22 -9.38
CA ARG A 187 -15.96 -13.65 -9.11
C ARG A 187 -17.28 -13.91 -8.40
N TYR A 188 -17.64 -13.07 -7.45
CA TYR A 188 -18.71 -13.38 -6.50
C TYR A 188 -19.93 -12.46 -6.62
N TYR A 189 -19.77 -11.25 -7.16
CA TYR A 189 -20.81 -10.22 -7.11
C TYR A 189 -21.28 -9.74 -8.49
N GLY A 190 -20.70 -10.25 -9.57
CA GLY A 190 -21.07 -9.88 -10.93
C GLY A 190 -20.79 -8.42 -11.31
N ALA A 191 -19.95 -7.75 -10.54
CA ALA A 191 -19.42 -6.42 -10.82
C ALA A 191 -18.15 -6.52 -11.70
N HIS A 192 -17.69 -5.41 -12.24
CA HIS A 192 -16.54 -5.38 -13.15
C HIS A 192 -15.67 -4.13 -12.91
N THR A 193 -14.42 -4.19 -13.35
CA THR A 193 -13.54 -3.02 -13.33
C THR A 193 -14.04 -1.96 -14.30
N ILE A 194 -14.31 -0.76 -13.80
CA ILE A 194 -14.80 0.39 -14.58
C ILE A 194 -13.73 1.44 -14.84
N VAL A 195 -12.72 1.54 -13.97
CA VAL A 195 -11.50 2.34 -14.19
C VAL A 195 -10.29 1.50 -13.78
N PRO A 196 -9.40 1.15 -14.71
CA PRO A 196 -8.16 0.44 -14.37
C PRO A 196 -7.16 1.37 -13.65
N PRO A 197 -6.20 0.81 -12.91
CA PRO A 197 -5.29 1.58 -12.06
C PRO A 197 -4.53 2.69 -12.79
N ALA A 198 -3.96 2.41 -13.96
CA ALA A 198 -3.18 3.36 -14.75
C ALA A 198 -3.99 4.57 -15.26
N ARG A 199 -5.33 4.45 -15.34
CA ARG A 199 -6.23 5.53 -15.78
C ARG A 199 -6.78 6.35 -14.63
N LEU A 200 -6.73 5.81 -13.41
CA LEU A 200 -7.26 6.48 -12.22
C LEU A 200 -6.21 7.44 -11.60
N TRP A 201 -5.00 6.95 -11.39
CA TRP A 201 -3.87 7.74 -10.90
C TRP A 201 -2.57 7.07 -11.34
N PRO A 202 -2.02 7.46 -12.51
CA PRO A 202 -0.81 6.82 -13.04
C PRO A 202 0.36 6.84 -12.07
N PHE A 203 1.02 5.69 -11.92
CA PHE A 203 2.16 5.50 -11.02
C PHE A 203 1.88 5.84 -9.56
N ASN A 204 0.62 5.72 -9.08
CA ASN A 204 0.36 5.99 -7.68
C ASN A 204 1.04 4.95 -6.79
N PRO A 205 1.76 5.38 -5.72
CA PRO A 205 2.30 4.47 -4.73
C PRO A 205 1.17 3.76 -3.99
N SER A 206 1.04 2.44 -4.19
CA SER A 206 -0.01 1.64 -3.53
C SER A 206 0.27 1.48 -2.06
N TYR A 207 1.53 1.27 -1.71
CA TYR A 207 2.06 1.30 -0.37
C TYR A 207 3.57 1.60 -0.41
N GLY A 208 4.07 2.10 0.70
CA GLY A 208 5.50 2.16 1.01
C GLY A 208 5.78 1.45 2.32
N ILE A 209 7.04 1.18 2.56
CA ILE A 209 7.56 0.79 3.86
C ILE A 209 7.85 2.08 4.62
N VAL A 210 7.16 2.28 5.74
CA VAL A 210 7.38 3.43 6.61
C VAL A 210 8.01 2.99 7.92
N ALA A 211 8.87 3.84 8.49
CA ALA A 211 9.49 3.65 9.78
C ALA A 211 9.47 4.97 10.57
N LEU A 212 9.73 4.93 11.87
CA LEU A 212 9.96 6.13 12.66
C LEU A 212 11.41 6.59 12.49
N ARG A 213 11.65 7.90 12.31
CA ARG A 213 13.00 8.48 12.13
C ARG A 213 13.92 8.15 13.29
N ASP A 214 13.38 8.19 14.51
CA ASP A 214 14.17 7.94 15.71
C ASP A 214 14.62 6.47 15.78
N ASP A 215 13.81 5.55 15.23
CA ASP A 215 14.14 4.12 15.18
C ASP A 215 15.15 3.78 14.07
N LEU A 216 15.35 4.67 13.08
CA LEU A 216 16.40 4.49 12.07
C LEU A 216 17.80 4.62 12.72
N VAL A 217 17.94 5.50 13.71
CA VAL A 217 19.23 5.73 14.37
C VAL A 217 19.56 4.54 15.30
N GLY A 218 20.62 3.80 14.97
CA GLY A 218 21.08 2.64 15.74
C GLY A 218 20.43 1.31 15.33
N HIS A 219 19.46 1.31 14.41
CA HIS A 219 18.82 0.09 13.88
C HIS A 219 18.99 -0.07 12.36
N GLU A 220 19.88 0.73 11.76
CA GLU A 220 20.09 0.75 10.29
C GLU A 220 20.43 -0.64 9.74
N ASP A 221 21.18 -1.46 10.50
CA ASP A 221 21.60 -2.78 10.03
C ASP A 221 20.44 -3.77 9.93
N VAL A 222 19.58 -3.86 10.93
CA VAL A 222 18.41 -4.74 10.89
C VAL A 222 17.39 -4.25 9.85
N LEU A 223 17.21 -2.93 9.73
CA LEU A 223 16.34 -2.35 8.70
C LEU A 223 16.89 -2.62 7.29
N ARG A 224 18.20 -2.48 7.07
CA ARG A 224 18.84 -2.82 5.79
C ARG A 224 18.58 -4.29 5.42
N ARG A 225 18.77 -5.23 6.34
CA ARG A 225 18.50 -6.67 6.13
C ARG A 225 17.03 -6.92 5.83
N PHE A 226 16.11 -6.21 6.51
CA PHE A 226 14.69 -6.26 6.22
C PHE A 226 14.39 -5.76 4.79
N LEU A 227 14.97 -4.63 4.37
CA LEU A 227 14.79 -4.08 3.02
C LEU A 227 15.35 -5.00 1.93
N VAL A 228 16.46 -5.72 2.19
CA VAL A 228 16.95 -6.79 1.31
C VAL A 228 15.90 -7.89 1.15
N ALA A 229 15.35 -8.40 2.26
CA ALA A 229 14.30 -9.42 2.21
C ALA A 229 13.04 -8.92 1.49
N HIS A 230 12.69 -7.65 1.68
CA HIS A 230 11.55 -7.01 1.01
C HIS A 230 11.76 -6.90 -0.52
N GLU A 231 12.95 -6.47 -1.00
CA GLU A 231 13.23 -6.46 -2.44
C GLU A 231 13.26 -7.89 -3.02
N MET A 232 13.84 -8.86 -2.30
CA MET A 232 13.78 -10.27 -2.72
C MET A 232 12.33 -10.75 -2.87
N ALA A 233 11.42 -10.31 -2.02
CA ALA A 233 10.00 -10.63 -2.14
C ALA A 233 9.36 -9.95 -3.36
N CYS A 234 9.70 -8.69 -3.67
CA CYS A 234 9.28 -8.02 -4.90
C CYS A 234 9.80 -8.76 -6.15
N GLU A 235 11.07 -9.15 -6.15
CA GLU A 235 11.69 -9.93 -7.22
C GLU A 235 11.00 -11.29 -7.41
N MET A 236 10.72 -12.00 -6.32
CA MET A 236 10.00 -13.28 -6.40
C MET A 236 8.61 -13.13 -7.03
N ILE A 237 7.88 -12.05 -6.75
CA ILE A 237 6.57 -11.81 -7.40
C ILE A 237 6.75 -11.54 -8.88
N ARG A 238 7.76 -10.77 -9.30
CA ARG A 238 8.03 -10.50 -10.72
C ARG A 238 8.38 -11.76 -11.49
N HIS A 239 9.23 -12.62 -10.91
CA HIS A 239 9.79 -13.80 -11.61
C HIS A 239 8.95 -15.07 -11.44
N HIS A 240 8.30 -15.25 -10.27
CA HIS A 240 7.59 -16.47 -9.89
C HIS A 240 6.20 -16.20 -9.29
N PRO A 241 5.33 -15.42 -9.99
CA PRO A 241 4.06 -14.97 -9.44
C PRO A 241 3.14 -16.12 -9.01
N GLY A 242 3.10 -17.22 -9.77
CA GLY A 242 2.29 -18.38 -9.42
C GLY A 242 2.77 -19.11 -8.16
N LYS A 243 4.09 -19.16 -7.91
CA LYS A 243 4.64 -19.67 -6.64
C LYS A 243 4.29 -18.74 -5.48
N CYS A 244 4.44 -17.45 -5.67
CA CYS A 244 4.10 -16.43 -4.67
C CYS A 244 2.61 -16.46 -4.33
N ALA A 245 1.73 -16.60 -5.33
CA ALA A 245 0.28 -16.71 -5.13
C ALA A 245 -0.09 -17.92 -4.24
N ARG A 246 0.55 -19.07 -4.44
CA ARG A 246 0.35 -20.25 -3.58
C ARG A 246 0.84 -20.01 -2.14
N VAL A 247 1.95 -19.31 -1.95
CA VAL A 247 2.44 -18.95 -0.61
C VAL A 247 1.45 -18.03 0.08
N VAL A 248 1.03 -16.94 -0.57
CA VAL A 248 0.10 -15.96 0.00
C VAL A 248 -1.24 -16.59 0.33
N ALA A 249 -1.81 -17.41 -0.58
CA ALA A 249 -3.06 -18.12 -0.33
C ALA A 249 -2.97 -19.03 0.91
N ARG A 250 -1.87 -19.75 1.07
CA ARG A 250 -1.63 -20.61 2.25
C ARG A 250 -1.43 -19.79 3.53
N THR A 251 -0.72 -18.68 3.45
CA THR A 251 -0.41 -17.82 4.61
C THR A 251 -1.67 -17.12 5.12
N THR A 252 -2.54 -16.66 4.22
CA THR A 252 -3.79 -16.00 4.58
C THR A 252 -4.91 -16.98 4.96
N GLY A 253 -4.98 -18.13 4.30
CA GLY A 253 -6.00 -19.16 4.55
C GLY A 253 -7.43 -18.80 4.14
N VAL A 254 -7.64 -17.64 3.48
CA VAL A 254 -8.99 -17.11 3.17
C VAL A 254 -9.32 -17.05 1.68
N VAL A 255 -8.31 -17.18 0.81
CA VAL A 255 -8.48 -17.17 -0.66
C VAL A 255 -7.66 -18.28 -1.31
N ASP A 256 -8.03 -18.68 -2.52
CA ASP A 256 -7.25 -19.63 -3.32
C ASP A 256 -6.08 -18.94 -4.06
N ALA A 257 -5.12 -19.73 -4.54
CA ALA A 257 -3.95 -19.22 -5.27
C ALA A 257 -4.33 -18.54 -6.60
N ALA A 258 -5.41 -18.98 -7.25
CA ALA A 258 -5.88 -18.36 -8.48
C ALA A 258 -6.42 -16.95 -8.22
N PHE A 259 -7.06 -16.72 -7.06
CA PHE A 259 -7.50 -15.38 -6.64
C PHE A 259 -6.32 -14.41 -6.50
N VAL A 260 -5.27 -14.85 -5.81
CA VAL A 260 -4.06 -14.02 -5.60
C VAL A 260 -3.35 -13.77 -6.93
N ALA A 261 -3.25 -14.80 -7.79
CA ALA A 261 -2.65 -14.68 -9.11
C ALA A 261 -3.38 -13.66 -9.99
N GLU A 262 -4.71 -13.67 -9.99
CA GLU A 262 -5.51 -12.67 -10.71
C GLU A 262 -5.30 -11.26 -10.15
N ALA A 263 -5.17 -11.11 -8.83
CA ALA A 263 -4.87 -9.81 -8.22
C ALA A 263 -3.49 -9.27 -8.67
N TYR A 264 -2.47 -10.13 -8.77
CA TYR A 264 -1.15 -9.74 -9.29
C TYR A 264 -1.20 -9.28 -10.74
N GLN A 265 -2.03 -9.90 -11.58
CA GLN A 265 -2.16 -9.52 -13.00
C GLN A 265 -2.79 -8.14 -13.22
N ILE A 266 -3.63 -7.68 -12.31
CA ILE A 266 -4.31 -6.38 -12.43
C ILE A 266 -3.31 -5.22 -12.37
N SER A 267 -2.30 -5.33 -11.51
CA SER A 267 -1.20 -4.35 -11.41
C SER A 267 0.11 -5.05 -11.08
N PRO A 268 0.84 -5.52 -12.11
CA PRO A 268 2.06 -6.32 -11.95
C PRO A 268 3.33 -5.45 -11.75
N LYS A 269 3.26 -4.41 -10.89
CA LYS A 269 4.28 -3.36 -10.78
C LYS A 269 4.97 -3.35 -9.41
N TYR A 270 5.97 -4.22 -9.23
CA TYR A 270 6.67 -4.46 -7.96
C TYR A 270 8.13 -4.01 -7.98
N CYS A 271 8.56 -3.24 -7.00
CA CYS A 271 9.94 -2.85 -6.75
C CYS A 271 10.05 -2.17 -5.38
N ALA A 272 11.14 -2.39 -4.63
CA ALA A 272 11.37 -1.69 -3.37
C ALA A 272 11.99 -0.30 -3.54
N SER A 273 12.51 0.05 -4.72
CA SER A 273 13.17 1.34 -4.96
C SER A 273 12.19 2.53 -4.83
N LEU A 274 12.75 3.71 -4.57
CA LEU A 274 12.05 4.99 -4.51
C LEU A 274 12.52 5.91 -5.67
N PRO A 275 12.15 5.61 -6.92
CA PRO A 275 12.58 6.42 -8.05
C PRO A 275 11.88 7.79 -8.06
N PRO A 276 12.39 8.77 -8.82
CA PRO A 276 11.79 10.09 -8.93
C PRO A 276 10.30 10.09 -9.30
N GLU A 277 9.85 9.11 -10.09
CA GLU A 277 8.44 8.94 -10.47
C GLU A 277 7.56 8.61 -9.25
N TYR A 278 8.05 7.71 -8.38
CA TYR A 278 7.37 7.34 -7.14
C TYR A 278 7.23 8.55 -6.21
N ILE A 279 8.34 9.27 -6.02
CA ILE A 279 8.38 10.49 -5.18
C ILE A 279 7.45 11.56 -5.76
N ARG A 280 7.54 11.86 -7.07
CA ARG A 280 6.66 12.84 -7.72
C ARG A 280 5.18 12.48 -7.61
N SER A 281 4.83 11.19 -7.77
CA SER A 281 3.43 10.75 -7.62
C SER A 281 2.96 10.86 -6.18
N THR A 282 3.84 10.61 -5.20
CA THR A 282 3.54 10.87 -3.78
C THR A 282 3.32 12.35 -3.50
N MET A 283 4.15 13.23 -4.06
CA MET A 283 4.00 14.68 -3.86
C MET A 283 2.70 15.24 -4.47
N LYS A 284 2.11 14.58 -5.47
CA LYS A 284 0.74 14.90 -5.91
C LYS A 284 -0.29 14.61 -4.81
N PHE A 285 -0.10 13.55 -4.00
CA PHE A 285 -0.96 13.32 -2.84
C PHE A 285 -0.84 14.43 -1.79
N VAL A 286 0.33 15.04 -1.58
CA VAL A 286 0.46 16.20 -0.69
C VAL A 286 -0.46 17.33 -1.17
N ASN A 287 -0.43 17.65 -2.47
CA ASN A 287 -1.29 18.69 -3.03
C ASN A 287 -2.79 18.32 -2.89
N ALA A 288 -3.16 17.09 -3.18
CA ALA A 288 -4.54 16.60 -3.03
C ALA A 288 -5.01 16.67 -1.57
N LEU A 289 -4.19 16.21 -0.63
CA LEU A 289 -4.51 16.22 0.81
C LEU A 289 -4.69 17.65 1.34
N GLU A 290 -3.83 18.59 0.92
CA GLU A 290 -3.98 20.02 1.24
C GLU A 290 -5.27 20.56 0.65
N SER A 291 -5.52 20.32 -0.63
CA SER A 291 -6.70 20.81 -1.36
C SER A 291 -8.01 20.27 -0.81
N LEU A 292 -8.02 19.06 -0.29
CA LEU A 292 -9.16 18.39 0.32
C LEU A 292 -9.31 18.68 1.83
N GLY A 293 -8.33 19.41 2.43
CA GLY A 293 -8.36 19.78 3.85
C GLY A 293 -8.01 18.64 4.80
N TYR A 294 -7.28 17.62 4.36
CA TYR A 294 -6.75 16.56 5.22
C TYR A 294 -5.49 17.00 5.96
N ILE A 295 -4.70 17.89 5.36
CA ILE A 295 -3.51 18.52 5.95
C ILE A 295 -3.62 20.03 5.83
N SER A 296 -2.97 20.76 6.72
CA SER A 296 -2.99 22.23 6.80
C SER A 296 -1.70 22.89 6.35
N ARG A 297 -0.59 22.15 6.28
CA ARG A 297 0.69 22.65 5.82
C ARG A 297 1.24 21.83 4.65
N ARG A 298 1.92 22.52 3.75
CA ARG A 298 2.65 21.88 2.66
C ARG A 298 3.89 21.15 3.21
N MET A 299 4.18 19.99 2.64
CA MET A 299 5.29 19.15 3.04
C MET A 299 6.29 19.02 1.89
N SER A 300 7.56 18.89 2.22
CA SER A 300 8.65 18.61 1.28
C SER A 300 8.87 17.10 1.11
N GLU A 301 9.66 16.73 0.11
CA GLU A 301 10.08 15.34 -0.09
C GLU A 301 10.84 14.81 1.12
N THR A 302 11.71 15.61 1.74
CA THR A 302 12.51 15.23 2.91
C THR A 302 11.70 15.09 4.20
N ASP A 303 10.49 15.65 4.26
CA ASP A 303 9.55 15.38 5.37
C ASP A 303 9.00 13.97 5.30
N ILE A 304 8.87 13.40 4.08
CA ILE A 304 8.15 12.15 3.80
C ILE A 304 9.11 10.99 3.55
N PHE A 305 10.27 11.23 2.93
CA PHE A 305 11.18 10.18 2.47
C PHE A 305 12.54 10.22 3.15
N ASP A 306 13.09 9.02 3.38
CA ASP A 306 14.50 8.78 3.59
C ASP A 306 14.93 7.65 2.63
N VAL A 307 15.70 8.01 1.62
CA VAL A 307 16.11 7.09 0.54
C VAL A 307 17.49 6.45 0.79
N SER A 308 18.14 6.78 1.89
CA SER A 308 19.53 6.39 2.15
C SER A 308 19.73 4.88 2.10
N LEU A 309 19.01 4.13 2.92
CA LEU A 309 19.15 2.68 3.02
C LEU A 309 18.68 1.96 1.75
N ILE A 310 17.56 2.38 1.14
CA ILE A 310 17.07 1.69 -0.05
C ILE A 310 17.99 1.89 -1.25
N ASN A 311 18.67 3.01 -1.36
CA ASN A 311 19.66 3.24 -2.43
C ASN A 311 20.91 2.35 -2.27
N GLU A 312 21.26 1.95 -1.03
CA GLU A 312 22.32 0.97 -0.78
C GLU A 312 21.86 -0.45 -1.14
N VAL A 313 20.62 -0.79 -0.84
CA VAL A 313 20.03 -2.12 -1.06
C VAL A 313 19.68 -2.35 -2.53
N HIS A 314 19.04 -1.37 -3.17
CA HIS A 314 18.56 -1.47 -4.54
C HIS A 314 19.41 -0.59 -5.46
N THR A 315 20.51 -1.13 -5.96
CA THR A 315 21.45 -0.42 -6.84
C THR A 315 21.11 -0.54 -8.34
N ALA A 316 20.19 -1.44 -8.71
CA ALA A 316 19.71 -1.62 -10.07
C ALA A 316 18.70 -0.53 -10.48
N PRO A 317 18.42 -0.35 -11.80
CA PRO A 317 17.30 0.47 -12.24
C PRO A 317 15.96 0.01 -11.64
N PRO A 318 14.98 0.92 -11.47
CA PRO A 318 13.65 0.56 -10.95
C PRO A 318 12.94 -0.47 -11.83
N HIS A 319 12.22 -1.43 -11.20
CA HIS A 319 11.58 -2.55 -11.90
C HIS A 319 10.05 -2.42 -12.03
N TYR A 320 9.43 -1.30 -11.65
CA TYR A 320 7.97 -1.12 -11.69
C TYR A 320 7.34 -1.36 -13.08
N GLU A 321 8.08 -1.10 -14.16
CA GLU A 321 7.59 -1.29 -15.53
C GLU A 321 7.97 -2.66 -16.15
N CYS A 322 8.66 -3.53 -15.38
CA CYS A 322 9.08 -4.85 -15.90
C CYS A 322 7.93 -5.85 -16.03
N GLY A 323 6.82 -5.65 -15.31
CA GLY A 323 5.72 -6.59 -15.27
C GLY A 323 6.05 -7.93 -14.61
N LEU A 324 5.20 -8.95 -14.81
CA LEU A 324 5.45 -10.34 -14.41
C LEU A 324 6.13 -11.06 -15.55
N GLN A 325 7.18 -11.82 -15.26
CA GLN A 325 8.01 -12.48 -16.27
C GLN A 325 7.57 -13.91 -16.59
N GLU A 326 6.86 -14.58 -15.69
CA GLU A 326 6.23 -15.87 -15.92
C GLU A 326 4.72 -15.71 -16.09
N ALA A 327 4.13 -16.49 -17.01
CA ALA A 327 2.70 -16.63 -17.10
C ALA A 327 2.13 -17.28 -15.83
N LEU A 328 1.02 -16.78 -15.34
CA LEU A 328 0.30 -17.30 -14.18
C LEU A 328 -0.54 -18.53 -14.52
#